data_ef825d4f447209efaf21f54484b767bd
#
_entry.id   ef825d4f447209efaf21f54484b767bd
#
_cell.length_a   1.000
_cell.length_b   1.000
_cell.length_c   1.000
_cell.angle_alpha   90.00
_cell.angle_beta   90.00
_cell.angle_gamma   90.00
#
_symmetry.space_group_name_H-M   'P 1'
#
loop_
_entity.id
_entity.type
_entity.pdbx_description
1 polymer ?
#
loop_
_entity_poly.entity_id
_entity_poly.type
_entity_poly.pdbx_seq_one_letter_code
_entity_poly.pdbx_strand_id
1 'polypeptide(L)'
;MKKVITACVLLLAACVFSLSAQTVADGEKALDAVYEQVNFGDVDYSCTVTLIIEKPSEPKSQMQFKLFERPEKEQFSMIQILPEADKGNGYLREGDNLWYYDAVGRQFQHTSIKENIGDSDTKVSDLESEYDWRDDYQVLSSEVGKLGSYDCIIVTVKGISSNATYAKEILYIRKDIPILLKEEDYSSSDRLMRTLLMPKYTKVQGKYVATQVIMRDELNPGEQTQQIISDISLNKLPDKIFTKAYLESIN
;
A
#
# COMPACT_ATOMS: atom_id res chain seq x y z
N MET A 1 45.14 20.79 -67.62
CA MET A 1 43.77 20.91 -67.07
C MET A 1 43.63 19.90 -65.95
N LYS A 2 43.82 20.33 -64.70
CA LYS A 2 43.76 19.49 -63.50
C LYS A 2 42.37 19.66 -62.90
N LYS A 3 41.58 18.61 -62.79
CA LYS A 3 40.27 18.56 -62.10
C LYS A 3 40.53 18.33 -60.58
N VAL A 4 40.16 19.29 -59.76
CA VAL A 4 40.15 19.19 -58.31
C VAL A 4 38.79 18.60 -57.92
N ILE A 5 38.78 17.40 -57.33
CA ILE A 5 37.59 16.76 -56.75
C ILE A 5 37.57 17.15 -55.26
N THR A 6 36.61 18.00 -54.88
CA THR A 6 36.35 18.37 -53.51
C THR A 6 35.44 17.31 -52.88
N ALA A 7 35.95 16.50 -51.96
CA ALA A 7 35.19 15.56 -51.20
C ALA A 7 34.58 16.26 -49.98
N CYS A 8 33.23 16.43 -49.97
CA CYS A 8 32.48 16.84 -48.79
C CYS A 8 32.35 15.64 -47.86
N VAL A 9 33.05 15.65 -46.73
CA VAL A 9 32.83 14.70 -45.63
C VAL A 9 31.68 15.24 -44.78
N LEU A 10 30.50 14.64 -44.89
CA LEU A 10 29.38 14.86 -43.98
C LEU A 10 29.67 14.11 -42.68
N LEU A 11 30.02 14.84 -41.61
CA LEU A 11 30.05 14.32 -40.24
C LEU A 11 28.60 14.21 -39.75
N LEU A 12 28.02 13.01 -39.79
CA LEU A 12 26.81 12.68 -39.05
C LEU A 12 27.20 12.58 -37.57
N ALA A 13 26.91 13.62 -36.79
CA ALA A 13 26.92 13.54 -35.33
C ALA A 13 25.71 12.71 -34.88
N ALA A 14 25.91 11.42 -34.69
CA ALA A 14 24.95 10.57 -34.02
C ALA A 14 24.90 10.98 -32.55
N CYS A 15 23.91 11.77 -32.16
CA CYS A 15 23.55 11.96 -30.76
C CYS A 15 23.04 10.61 -30.23
N VAL A 16 23.92 9.82 -29.65
CA VAL A 16 23.55 8.66 -28.87
C VAL A 16 22.90 9.20 -27.60
N PHE A 17 21.57 9.31 -27.59
CA PHE A 17 20.81 9.41 -26.35
C PHE A 17 21.02 8.08 -25.64
N SER A 18 21.94 8.05 -24.67
CA SER A 18 22.04 6.96 -23.72
C SER A 18 20.74 6.99 -22.89
N LEU A 19 19.71 6.25 -23.32
CA LEU A 19 18.66 5.83 -22.40
C LEU A 19 19.39 4.97 -21.35
N SER A 20 19.66 5.56 -20.18
CA SER A 20 20.12 4.79 -19.04
C SER A 20 18.97 3.83 -18.70
N ALA A 21 19.14 2.55 -18.99
CA ALA A 21 18.21 1.53 -18.54
C ALA A 21 18.21 1.55 -17.01
N GLN A 22 17.04 1.62 -16.41
CA GLN A 22 16.90 1.50 -14.96
C GLN A 22 17.36 0.10 -14.54
N THR A 23 18.03 0.03 -13.39
CA THR A 23 18.57 -1.22 -12.84
C THR A 23 17.69 -1.71 -11.69
N VAL A 24 17.89 -2.96 -11.24
CA VAL A 24 17.29 -3.48 -10.02
C VAL A 24 17.59 -2.56 -8.84
N ALA A 25 18.84 -2.10 -8.70
CA ALA A 25 19.24 -1.16 -7.64
C ALA A 25 18.52 0.19 -7.67
N ASP A 26 18.14 0.69 -8.86
CA ASP A 26 17.32 1.91 -8.96
C ASP A 26 15.88 1.66 -8.47
N GLY A 27 15.35 0.46 -8.73
CA GLY A 27 14.05 0.01 -8.21
C GLY A 27 14.05 -0.12 -6.69
N GLU A 28 15.07 -0.77 -6.13
CA GLU A 28 15.25 -0.88 -4.68
C GLU A 28 15.32 0.49 -4.01
N LYS A 29 16.12 1.40 -4.57
CA LYS A 29 16.23 2.78 -4.07
C LYS A 29 14.89 3.53 -4.14
N ALA A 30 14.10 3.31 -5.18
CA ALA A 30 12.79 3.95 -5.31
C ALA A 30 11.81 3.42 -4.25
N LEU A 31 11.81 2.11 -3.99
CA LEU A 31 10.99 1.50 -2.92
C LEU A 31 11.42 1.99 -1.53
N ASP A 32 12.72 2.06 -1.26
CA ASP A 32 13.23 2.63 0.00
C ASP A 32 12.75 4.05 0.22
N ALA A 33 12.79 4.87 -0.82
CA ALA A 33 12.33 6.24 -0.74
C ALA A 33 10.83 6.36 -0.48
N VAL A 34 10.00 5.41 -0.96
CA VAL A 34 8.56 5.32 -0.64
C VAL A 34 8.37 4.85 0.80
N TYR A 35 9.09 3.79 1.22
CA TYR A 35 9.03 3.28 2.59
C TYR A 35 9.36 4.37 3.61
N GLU A 36 10.39 5.18 3.37
CA GLU A 36 10.75 6.31 4.22
C GLU A 36 9.63 7.37 4.37
N GLN A 37 8.67 7.44 3.44
CA GLN A 37 7.53 8.36 3.56
C GLN A 37 6.48 7.86 4.56
N VAL A 38 6.33 6.56 4.72
CA VAL A 38 5.31 5.96 5.61
C VAL A 38 5.89 5.53 6.96
N ASN A 39 7.20 5.35 7.06
CA ASN A 39 7.89 4.97 8.29
C ASN A 39 8.10 6.20 9.19
N PHE A 40 7.38 6.27 10.29
CA PHE A 40 7.54 7.31 11.32
C PHE A 40 8.51 6.90 12.44
N GLY A 41 9.23 5.77 12.29
CA GLY A 41 10.09 5.20 13.34
C GLY A 41 9.26 4.72 14.53
N ASP A 42 9.85 4.77 15.71
CA ASP A 42 9.25 4.26 16.96
C ASP A 42 8.10 5.14 17.52
N VAL A 43 7.45 5.95 16.65
CA VAL A 43 6.39 6.86 17.08
C VAL A 43 5.03 6.17 16.97
N ASP A 44 4.25 6.21 18.04
CA ASP A 44 2.86 5.71 18.02
C ASP A 44 2.06 6.43 16.92
N TYR A 45 1.23 5.67 16.21
CA TYR A 45 0.38 6.18 15.12
C TYR A 45 -1.08 5.84 15.39
N SER A 46 -1.98 6.76 15.07
CA SER A 46 -3.40 6.45 15.04
C SER A 46 -4.12 7.23 13.95
N CYS A 47 -5.18 6.66 13.41
CA CYS A 47 -6.03 7.31 12.42
C CYS A 47 -7.46 6.77 12.46
N THR A 48 -8.32 7.40 11.68
CA THR A 48 -9.64 6.87 11.31
C THR A 48 -9.55 6.34 9.88
N VAL A 49 -9.89 5.06 9.69
CA VAL A 49 -10.00 4.41 8.38
C VAL A 49 -11.47 4.30 8.02
N THR A 50 -11.87 4.83 6.87
CA THR A 50 -13.21 4.67 6.31
C THR A 50 -13.11 3.88 5.02
N LEU A 51 -13.83 2.77 4.93
CA LEU A 51 -13.96 1.93 3.73
C LEU A 51 -15.34 2.17 3.13
N ILE A 52 -15.39 2.64 1.89
CA ILE A 52 -16.63 2.78 1.10
C ILE A 52 -16.59 1.68 0.05
N ILE A 53 -17.51 0.73 0.15
CA ILE A 53 -17.56 -0.49 -0.66
C ILE A 53 -18.61 -0.31 -1.73
N GLU A 54 -18.24 -0.54 -2.97
CA GLU A 54 -19.12 -0.47 -4.14
C GLU A 54 -19.11 -1.82 -4.85
N LYS A 55 -20.31 -2.44 -4.96
CA LYS A 55 -20.53 -3.67 -5.72
C LYS A 55 -21.62 -3.47 -6.76
N PRO A 56 -21.53 -4.12 -7.94
CA PRO A 56 -22.58 -4.02 -8.94
C PRO A 56 -23.94 -4.44 -8.40
N SER A 57 -24.95 -3.61 -8.65
CA SER A 57 -26.35 -3.88 -8.27
C SER A 57 -26.65 -3.87 -6.76
N GLU A 58 -25.69 -3.47 -5.93
CA GLU A 58 -25.88 -3.32 -4.49
C GLU A 58 -25.79 -1.84 -4.07
N PRO A 59 -26.50 -1.45 -3.00
CA PRO A 59 -26.27 -0.15 -2.38
C PRO A 59 -24.83 -0.04 -1.86
N LYS A 60 -24.21 1.14 -1.99
CA LYS A 60 -22.91 1.37 -1.37
C LYS A 60 -23.00 1.17 0.13
N SER A 61 -22.05 0.43 0.68
CA SER A 61 -21.89 0.24 2.12
C SER A 61 -20.66 0.97 2.64
N GLN A 62 -20.63 1.19 3.95
CA GLN A 62 -19.53 1.89 4.60
C GLN A 62 -19.17 1.19 5.91
N MET A 63 -17.86 1.00 6.10
CA MET A 63 -17.28 0.61 7.36
C MET A 63 -16.33 1.70 7.86
N GLN A 64 -16.23 1.89 9.16
CA GLN A 64 -15.29 2.84 9.74
C GLN A 64 -14.63 2.24 10.96
N PHE A 65 -13.31 2.49 11.09
CA PHE A 65 -12.48 1.96 12.14
C PHE A 65 -11.61 3.05 12.77
N LYS A 66 -11.29 2.89 14.04
CA LYS A 66 -10.12 3.53 14.67
C LYS A 66 -8.97 2.55 14.62
N LEU A 67 -7.85 2.99 14.07
CA LEU A 67 -6.62 2.23 13.94
C LEU A 67 -5.57 2.81 14.87
N PHE A 68 -4.82 1.93 15.52
CA PHE A 68 -3.74 2.25 16.45
C PHE A 68 -2.55 1.34 16.19
N GLU A 69 -1.37 1.93 16.08
CA GLU A 69 -0.11 1.21 15.89
C GLU A 69 0.94 1.73 16.86
N ARG A 70 1.77 0.82 17.32
CA ARG A 70 2.98 1.10 18.09
C ARG A 70 4.12 0.29 17.51
N PRO A 71 4.87 0.88 16.59
CA PRO A 71 5.96 0.22 15.88
C PRO A 71 7.00 -0.40 16.79
N GLU A 72 7.51 0.34 17.77
CA GLU A 72 8.53 -0.13 18.74
C GLU A 72 8.24 -1.52 19.35
N LYS A 73 6.97 -1.91 19.42
CA LYS A 73 6.52 -3.17 20.05
C LYS A 73 5.75 -4.08 19.08
N GLU A 74 5.74 -3.77 17.79
CA GLU A 74 4.97 -4.52 16.78
C GLU A 74 3.50 -4.70 17.18
N GLN A 75 2.90 -3.66 17.78
CA GLN A 75 1.53 -3.69 18.27
C GLN A 75 0.59 -2.99 17.30
N PHE A 76 -0.47 -3.68 16.95
CA PHE A 76 -1.55 -3.18 16.11
C PHE A 76 -2.90 -3.47 16.79
N SER A 77 -3.79 -2.49 16.76
CA SER A 77 -5.18 -2.64 17.20
C SER A 77 -6.10 -1.81 16.29
N MET A 78 -7.20 -2.40 15.87
CA MET A 78 -8.19 -1.72 15.04
C MET A 78 -9.59 -2.04 15.55
N ILE A 79 -10.45 -1.02 15.69
CA ILE A 79 -11.77 -1.13 16.29
C ILE A 79 -12.80 -0.56 15.36
N GLN A 80 -13.80 -1.34 15.01
CA GLN A 80 -14.92 -0.92 14.17
C GLN A 80 -15.85 0.00 14.93
N ILE A 81 -16.20 1.14 14.32
CA ILE A 81 -17.11 2.13 14.88
C ILE A 81 -18.37 2.33 14.01
N LEU A 82 -18.35 1.89 12.76
CA LEU A 82 -19.49 1.84 11.85
C LEU A 82 -19.44 0.57 10.99
N PRO A 83 -20.60 -0.01 10.58
CA PRO A 83 -21.94 0.35 11.02
C PRO A 83 -22.19 0.02 12.51
N GLU A 84 -23.25 0.57 13.10
CA GLU A 84 -23.55 0.38 14.53
C GLU A 84 -23.79 -1.10 14.89
N ALA A 85 -24.27 -1.92 13.94
CA ALA A 85 -24.49 -3.35 14.13
C ALA A 85 -23.19 -4.14 14.39
N ASP A 86 -22.07 -3.67 13.86
CA ASP A 86 -20.75 -4.31 13.94
C ASP A 86 -19.78 -3.55 14.85
N LYS A 87 -20.29 -2.55 15.54
CA LYS A 87 -19.49 -1.71 16.42
C LYS A 87 -18.86 -2.55 17.54
N GLY A 88 -17.57 -2.31 17.78
CA GLY A 88 -16.77 -3.04 18.75
C GLY A 88 -16.08 -4.27 18.18
N ASN A 89 -16.43 -4.75 16.98
CA ASN A 89 -15.60 -5.70 16.27
C ASN A 89 -14.21 -5.13 16.09
N GLY A 90 -13.18 -5.96 16.04
CA GLY A 90 -11.83 -5.41 15.92
C GLY A 90 -10.77 -6.43 15.62
N TYR A 91 -9.59 -5.91 15.38
CA TYR A 91 -8.39 -6.70 15.14
C TYR A 91 -7.34 -6.34 16.18
N LEU A 92 -6.59 -7.33 16.61
CA LEU A 92 -5.50 -7.16 17.57
C LEU A 92 -4.32 -8.05 17.19
N ARG A 93 -3.13 -7.46 17.09
CA ARG A 93 -1.89 -8.23 16.96
C ARG A 93 -1.26 -8.44 18.33
N GLU A 94 -0.89 -9.68 18.62
CA GLU A 94 -0.08 -10.09 19.76
C GLU A 94 1.08 -10.95 19.26
N GLY A 95 2.28 -10.36 19.11
CA GLY A 95 3.41 -10.99 18.45
C GLY A 95 3.05 -11.40 17.01
N ASP A 96 3.33 -12.64 16.64
CA ASP A 96 3.04 -13.17 15.30
C ASP A 96 1.54 -13.49 15.07
N ASN A 97 0.70 -13.34 16.09
CA ASN A 97 -0.71 -13.72 16.00
C ASN A 97 -1.60 -12.51 15.76
N LEU A 98 -2.41 -12.58 14.71
CA LEU A 98 -3.50 -11.65 14.46
C LEU A 98 -4.82 -12.27 14.91
N TRP A 99 -5.56 -11.53 15.72
CA TRP A 99 -6.87 -11.92 16.25
C TRP A 99 -7.96 -11.01 15.68
N TYR A 100 -9.06 -11.60 15.26
CA TYR A 100 -10.31 -10.89 15.03
C TYR A 100 -11.21 -11.10 16.27
N TYR A 101 -11.76 -9.99 16.80
CA TYR A 101 -12.74 -9.99 17.88
C TYR A 101 -14.14 -9.76 17.33
N ASP A 102 -15.02 -10.70 17.55
CA ASP A 102 -16.47 -10.57 17.32
C ASP A 102 -17.11 -10.05 18.61
N ALA A 103 -17.59 -8.81 18.57
CA ALA A 103 -18.17 -8.13 19.71
C ALA A 103 -19.51 -8.72 20.17
N VAL A 104 -20.30 -9.22 19.21
CA VAL A 104 -21.61 -9.84 19.49
C VAL A 104 -21.41 -11.20 20.15
N GLY A 105 -20.57 -12.04 19.58
CA GLY A 105 -20.23 -13.36 20.12
C GLY A 105 -19.25 -13.31 21.29
N ARG A 106 -18.60 -12.16 21.54
CA ARG A 106 -17.56 -11.96 22.56
C ARG A 106 -16.43 -12.98 22.44
N GLN A 107 -15.99 -13.25 21.22
CA GLN A 107 -15.00 -14.28 20.91
C GLN A 107 -13.86 -13.74 20.08
N PHE A 108 -12.66 -14.22 20.41
CA PHE A 108 -11.47 -14.01 19.58
C PHE A 108 -11.28 -15.21 18.65
N GLN A 109 -11.06 -14.92 17.38
CA GLN A 109 -10.74 -15.90 16.35
C GLN A 109 -9.37 -15.55 15.74
N HIS A 110 -8.53 -16.57 15.52
CA HIS A 110 -7.27 -16.37 14.82
C HIS A 110 -7.57 -16.04 13.35
N THR A 111 -6.90 -15.03 12.80
CA THR A 111 -7.06 -14.60 11.41
C THR A 111 -5.71 -14.32 10.75
N SER A 112 -5.71 -13.88 9.50
CA SER A 112 -4.50 -13.61 8.71
C SER A 112 -4.51 -12.17 8.22
N ILE A 113 -3.32 -11.58 8.09
CA ILE A 113 -3.12 -10.28 7.45
C ILE A 113 -3.59 -10.27 5.99
N LYS A 114 -3.71 -11.45 5.35
CA LYS A 114 -4.13 -11.62 3.94
C LYS A 114 -5.65 -11.65 3.77
N GLU A 115 -6.40 -11.72 4.87
CA GLU A 115 -7.85 -11.71 4.82
C GLU A 115 -8.38 -10.30 4.53
N ASN A 116 -9.47 -10.25 3.80
CA ASN A 116 -10.19 -9.01 3.55
C ASN A 116 -10.90 -8.53 4.82
N ILE A 117 -10.98 -7.22 5.01
CA ILE A 117 -11.74 -6.60 6.10
C ILE A 117 -13.22 -6.57 5.70
N GLY A 118 -13.99 -7.50 6.28
CA GLY A 118 -15.40 -7.68 5.92
C GLY A 118 -15.57 -7.94 4.41
N ASP A 119 -16.54 -7.27 3.80
CA ASP A 119 -16.85 -7.39 2.38
C ASP A 119 -16.03 -6.44 1.48
N SER A 120 -14.99 -5.81 2.01
CA SER A 120 -14.14 -4.86 1.26
C SER A 120 -13.03 -5.55 0.48
N ASP A 121 -12.43 -4.84 -0.46
CA ASP A 121 -11.21 -5.27 -1.17
C ASP A 121 -9.93 -4.93 -0.40
N THR A 122 -10.07 -4.30 0.78
CA THR A 122 -8.96 -3.95 1.67
C THR A 122 -8.57 -5.15 2.51
N LYS A 123 -7.29 -5.49 2.51
CA LYS A 123 -6.73 -6.51 3.40
C LYS A 123 -6.20 -5.88 4.69
N VAL A 124 -6.04 -6.68 5.73
CA VAL A 124 -5.43 -6.20 6.97
C VAL A 124 -4.00 -5.70 6.70
N SER A 125 -3.24 -6.40 5.83
CA SER A 125 -1.90 -5.98 5.40
C SER A 125 -1.84 -4.61 4.71
N ASP A 126 -2.93 -4.14 4.09
CA ASP A 126 -2.97 -2.82 3.46
C ASP A 126 -3.06 -1.66 4.48
N LEU A 127 -3.26 -1.97 5.75
CA LEU A 127 -3.42 -1.00 6.84
C LEU A 127 -2.23 -0.96 7.80
N GLU A 128 -1.31 -1.91 7.69
CA GLU A 128 -0.12 -1.96 8.53
C GLU A 128 0.98 -1.06 7.96
N SER A 129 1.52 -0.17 8.79
CA SER A 129 2.56 0.79 8.39
C SER A 129 4.00 0.27 8.54
N GLU A 130 4.18 -0.82 9.30
CA GLU A 130 5.49 -1.40 9.61
C GLU A 130 5.88 -2.52 8.66
N TYR A 131 5.93 -2.22 7.40
CA TYR A 131 6.29 -3.22 6.42
C TYR A 131 7.63 -2.87 5.77
N ASP A 132 8.68 -3.64 6.04
CA ASP A 132 9.87 -3.60 5.18
C ASP A 132 9.63 -4.52 3.98
N TRP A 133 9.45 -3.93 2.81
CA TRP A 133 9.19 -4.67 1.58
C TRP A 133 10.22 -5.78 1.31
N ARG A 134 11.45 -5.67 1.83
CA ARG A 134 12.53 -6.64 1.64
C ARG A 134 12.29 -7.98 2.32
N ASP A 135 11.50 -8.01 3.38
CA ASP A 135 11.22 -9.25 4.09
C ASP A 135 10.37 -10.19 3.23
N ASP A 136 9.51 -9.61 2.40
CA ASP A 136 8.52 -10.38 1.66
C ASP A 136 8.68 -10.31 0.14
N TYR A 137 9.41 -9.31 -0.40
CA TYR A 137 9.54 -9.11 -1.83
C TYR A 137 10.99 -8.87 -2.28
N GLN A 138 11.24 -9.22 -3.52
CA GLN A 138 12.50 -8.97 -4.23
C GLN A 138 12.21 -8.19 -5.51
N VAL A 139 12.99 -7.15 -5.79
CA VAL A 139 12.93 -6.42 -7.05
C VAL A 139 13.43 -7.31 -8.19
N LEU A 140 12.59 -7.47 -9.22
CA LEU A 140 12.95 -8.18 -10.45
C LEU A 140 13.48 -7.21 -11.52
N SER A 141 12.82 -6.06 -11.66
CA SER A 141 13.18 -5.05 -12.67
C SER A 141 12.67 -3.68 -12.28
N SER A 142 13.26 -2.65 -12.87
CA SER A 142 12.70 -1.31 -12.87
C SER A 142 12.86 -0.66 -14.24
N GLU A 143 11.92 0.23 -14.57
CA GLU A 143 11.93 1.00 -15.80
C GLU A 143 11.38 2.41 -15.60
N VAL A 144 11.72 3.32 -16.51
CA VAL A 144 11.08 4.65 -16.55
C VAL A 144 9.82 4.56 -17.38
N GLY A 145 8.72 5.07 -16.82
CA GLY A 145 7.44 5.10 -17.50
C GLY A 145 6.61 6.31 -17.10
N LYS A 146 5.34 6.28 -17.45
CA LYS A 146 4.37 7.33 -17.11
C LYS A 146 3.09 6.76 -16.56
N LEU A 147 2.49 7.48 -15.63
CA LEU A 147 1.10 7.30 -15.23
C LEU A 147 0.35 8.62 -15.44
N GLY A 148 -0.46 8.70 -16.48
CA GLY A 148 -1.06 9.95 -16.92
C GLY A 148 0.00 11.00 -17.24
N SER A 149 0.00 12.14 -16.54
CA SER A 149 0.97 13.22 -16.70
C SER A 149 2.24 13.07 -15.86
N TYR A 150 2.30 12.07 -14.96
CA TYR A 150 3.42 11.88 -14.05
C TYR A 150 4.50 10.98 -14.64
N ASP A 151 5.76 11.41 -14.54
CA ASP A 151 6.89 10.53 -14.79
C ASP A 151 7.09 9.61 -13.59
N CYS A 152 7.24 8.31 -13.86
CA CYS A 152 7.33 7.25 -12.84
C CYS A 152 8.60 6.42 -13.01
N ILE A 153 9.05 5.85 -11.90
CA ILE A 153 9.84 4.62 -11.87
C ILE A 153 8.82 3.51 -11.65
N ILE A 154 8.77 2.57 -12.58
CA ILE A 154 7.89 1.40 -12.50
C ILE A 154 8.75 0.24 -12.01
N VAL A 155 8.42 -0.30 -10.85
CA VAL A 155 9.17 -1.37 -10.20
C VAL A 155 8.34 -2.63 -10.21
N THR A 156 8.91 -3.73 -10.69
CA THR A 156 8.31 -5.06 -10.59
C THR A 156 8.98 -5.83 -9.46
N VAL A 157 8.18 -6.30 -8.51
CA VAL A 157 8.63 -7.14 -7.40
C VAL A 157 8.01 -8.52 -7.46
N LYS A 158 8.70 -9.50 -6.86
CA LYS A 158 8.24 -10.88 -6.70
C LYS A 158 8.19 -11.22 -5.22
N GLY A 159 7.10 -11.85 -4.79
CA GLY A 159 6.98 -12.42 -3.46
C GLY A 159 8.01 -13.53 -3.22
N ILE A 160 8.72 -13.46 -2.09
CA ILE A 160 9.78 -14.40 -1.72
C ILE A 160 9.51 -15.11 -0.39
N SER A 161 8.53 -14.66 0.36
CA SER A 161 8.15 -15.28 1.65
C SER A 161 6.73 -15.80 1.62
N SER A 162 6.36 -16.57 2.66
CA SER A 162 4.97 -17.01 2.87
C SER A 162 4.06 -15.85 3.29
N ASN A 163 4.61 -14.73 3.73
CA ASN A 163 3.84 -13.54 4.14
C ASN A 163 3.50 -12.64 2.95
N ALA A 164 4.27 -12.70 1.85
CA ALA A 164 3.92 -11.97 0.63
C ALA A 164 2.46 -12.19 0.25
N THR A 165 1.70 -11.10 0.13
CA THR A 165 0.26 -11.17 -0.14
C THR A 165 -0.01 -11.59 -1.58
N TYR A 166 0.80 -11.09 -2.50
CA TYR A 166 0.72 -11.43 -3.92
C TYR A 166 2.05 -12.00 -4.44
N ALA A 167 1.95 -12.82 -5.47
CA ALA A 167 3.15 -13.47 -6.04
C ALA A 167 4.03 -12.49 -6.83
N LYS A 168 3.43 -11.43 -7.37
CA LYS A 168 4.09 -10.36 -8.10
C LYS A 168 3.30 -9.07 -7.93
N GLU A 169 4.01 -7.95 -7.83
CA GLU A 169 3.41 -6.62 -7.85
C GLU A 169 4.16 -5.70 -8.83
N ILE A 170 3.43 -4.72 -9.40
CA ILE A 170 4.00 -3.68 -10.24
C ILE A 170 3.63 -2.33 -9.64
N LEU A 171 4.65 -1.60 -9.20
CA LEU A 171 4.51 -0.36 -8.44
C LEU A 171 4.93 0.85 -9.29
N TYR A 172 4.05 1.83 -9.40
CA TYR A 172 4.26 3.08 -10.14
C TYR A 172 4.63 4.19 -9.16
N ILE A 173 5.92 4.44 -9.00
CA ILE A 173 6.46 5.40 -8.05
C ILE A 173 6.73 6.72 -8.79
N ARG A 174 6.19 7.81 -8.29
CA ARG A 174 6.36 9.13 -8.87
C ARG A 174 7.81 9.60 -8.72
N LYS A 175 8.40 10.12 -9.81
CA LYS A 175 9.84 10.37 -9.90
C LYS A 175 10.33 11.61 -9.14
N ASP A 176 9.53 12.68 -9.12
CA ASP A 176 9.89 13.97 -8.48
C ASP A 176 9.56 13.98 -6.97
N ILE A 177 8.63 13.12 -6.53
CA ILE A 177 8.26 12.93 -5.14
C ILE A 177 8.12 11.41 -4.91
N PRO A 178 8.81 10.81 -3.93
CA PRO A 178 8.78 9.37 -3.72
C PRO A 178 7.47 8.92 -3.09
N ILE A 179 6.41 8.91 -3.88
CA ILE A 179 5.08 8.41 -3.50
C ILE A 179 4.60 7.38 -4.52
N LEU A 180 3.87 6.39 -4.04
CA LEU A 180 3.24 5.36 -4.86
C LEU A 180 1.95 5.93 -5.45
N LEU A 181 1.80 5.90 -6.78
CA LEU A 181 0.59 6.39 -7.45
C LEU A 181 -0.38 5.27 -7.82
N LYS A 182 0.18 4.09 -8.15
CA LYS A 182 -0.57 2.91 -8.57
C LYS A 182 0.21 1.65 -8.20
N GLU A 183 -0.52 0.61 -7.88
CA GLU A 183 -0.04 -0.75 -7.68
C GLU A 183 -0.93 -1.73 -8.44
N GLU A 184 -0.34 -2.76 -9.00
CA GLU A 184 -1.03 -3.87 -9.67
C GLU A 184 -0.57 -5.18 -9.05
N ASP A 185 -1.51 -5.95 -8.52
CA ASP A 185 -1.26 -7.19 -7.80
C ASP A 185 -1.58 -8.41 -8.66
N TYR A 186 -0.64 -9.33 -8.75
CA TYR A 186 -0.75 -10.50 -9.62
C TYR A 186 -0.66 -11.82 -8.85
N SER A 187 -1.43 -12.79 -9.32
CA SER A 187 -1.33 -14.17 -8.84
C SER A 187 -0.05 -14.86 -9.34
N SER A 188 0.21 -16.07 -8.83
CA SER A 188 1.32 -16.93 -9.29
C SER A 188 1.18 -17.37 -10.76
N SER A 189 -0.02 -17.34 -11.32
CA SER A 189 -0.29 -17.59 -12.74
C SER A 189 -0.25 -16.34 -13.62
N ASP A 190 0.28 -15.24 -13.11
CA ASP A 190 0.40 -13.94 -13.78
C ASP A 190 -0.95 -13.29 -14.16
N ARG A 191 -2.01 -13.62 -13.42
CA ARG A 191 -3.32 -12.99 -13.57
C ARG A 191 -3.39 -11.76 -12.68
N LEU A 192 -3.79 -10.61 -13.25
CA LEU A 192 -4.09 -9.40 -12.48
C LEU A 192 -5.28 -9.67 -11.56
N MET A 193 -5.06 -9.47 -10.26
CA MET A 193 -6.03 -9.73 -9.21
C MET A 193 -6.68 -8.44 -8.71
N ARG A 194 -5.84 -7.40 -8.50
CA ARG A 194 -6.26 -6.14 -7.90
C ARG A 194 -5.44 -4.97 -8.47
N THR A 195 -6.06 -3.81 -8.56
CA THR A 195 -5.40 -2.53 -8.87
C THR A 195 -5.68 -1.53 -7.76
N LEU A 196 -4.63 -0.94 -7.20
CA LEU A 196 -4.72 0.16 -6.24
C LEU A 196 -4.32 1.47 -6.91
N LEU A 197 -5.07 2.52 -6.63
CA LEU A 197 -4.77 3.89 -7.05
C LEU A 197 -4.70 4.79 -5.81
N MET A 198 -3.64 5.61 -5.69
CA MET A 198 -3.43 6.54 -4.57
C MET A 198 -3.56 7.99 -5.05
N PRO A 199 -4.80 8.51 -5.23
CA PRO A 199 -5.01 9.83 -5.83
C PRO A 199 -4.75 11.00 -4.88
N LYS A 200 -4.73 10.77 -3.54
CA LYS A 200 -4.57 11.84 -2.56
C LYS A 200 -3.54 11.51 -1.49
N TYR A 201 -2.74 12.52 -1.18
CA TYR A 201 -1.72 12.49 -0.14
C TYR A 201 -1.84 13.72 0.75
N THR A 202 -1.46 13.58 2.01
CA THR A 202 -1.26 14.70 2.93
C THR A 202 0.15 14.64 3.52
N LYS A 203 0.63 15.77 4.07
CA LYS A 203 1.92 15.78 4.78
C LYS A 203 1.69 15.69 6.28
N VAL A 204 2.37 14.72 6.91
CA VAL A 204 2.42 14.53 8.36
C VAL A 204 3.88 14.56 8.76
N GLN A 205 4.30 15.51 9.57
CA GLN A 205 5.71 15.73 9.97
C GLN A 205 6.69 15.73 8.77
N GLY A 206 6.27 16.30 7.64
CA GLY A 206 7.09 16.41 6.43
C GLY A 206 7.04 15.20 5.49
N LYS A 207 6.51 14.06 5.92
CA LYS A 207 6.35 12.82 5.15
C LYS A 207 4.99 12.77 4.45
N TYR A 208 4.90 12.07 3.32
CA TYR A 208 3.67 11.95 2.55
C TYR A 208 2.91 10.67 2.95
N VAL A 209 1.68 10.83 3.42
CA VAL A 209 0.76 9.74 3.75
C VAL A 209 -0.37 9.71 2.74
N ALA A 210 -0.63 8.55 2.13
CA ALA A 210 -1.79 8.36 1.27
C ALA A 210 -3.07 8.48 2.11
N THR A 211 -3.94 9.43 1.78
CA THR A 211 -5.21 9.65 2.48
C THR A 211 -6.42 9.14 1.71
N GLN A 212 -6.22 8.69 0.49
CA GLN A 212 -7.21 8.01 -0.30
C GLN A 212 -6.54 6.92 -1.13
N VAL A 213 -7.05 5.69 -1.03
CA VAL A 213 -6.70 4.56 -1.88
C VAL A 213 -7.98 4.04 -2.50
N ILE A 214 -7.97 3.77 -3.81
CA ILE A 214 -9.07 3.12 -4.53
C ILE A 214 -8.57 1.74 -4.95
N MET A 215 -9.13 0.71 -4.37
CA MET A 215 -8.85 -0.69 -4.66
C MET A 215 -9.92 -1.24 -5.59
N ARG A 216 -9.52 -1.81 -6.71
CA ARG A 216 -10.41 -2.44 -7.68
C ARG A 216 -10.16 -3.92 -7.72
N ASP A 217 -11.22 -4.70 -7.58
CA ASP A 217 -11.16 -6.13 -7.85
C ASP A 217 -11.16 -6.35 -9.38
N GLU A 218 -10.07 -6.87 -9.90
CA GLU A 218 -9.92 -7.16 -11.34
C GLU A 218 -10.51 -8.53 -11.72
N LEU A 219 -10.92 -9.33 -10.73
CA LEU A 219 -11.62 -10.59 -10.93
C LEU A 219 -13.14 -10.39 -11.05
N ASN A 220 -13.66 -9.37 -10.37
CA ASN A 220 -15.08 -9.02 -10.32
C ASN A 220 -15.27 -7.58 -10.82
N PRO A 221 -15.37 -7.39 -12.15
CA PRO A 221 -15.46 -6.05 -12.74
C PRO A 221 -16.61 -5.21 -12.18
N GLY A 222 -16.27 -4.02 -11.69
CA GLY A 222 -17.22 -3.09 -11.06
C GLY A 222 -17.23 -3.14 -9.53
N GLU A 223 -16.55 -4.10 -8.92
CA GLU A 223 -16.30 -4.08 -7.48
C GLU A 223 -15.09 -3.19 -7.18
N GLN A 224 -15.25 -2.32 -6.19
CA GLN A 224 -14.17 -1.49 -5.69
C GLN A 224 -14.41 -1.06 -4.25
N THR A 225 -13.32 -0.86 -3.53
CA THR A 225 -13.31 -0.25 -2.19
C THR A 225 -12.52 1.05 -2.24
N GLN A 226 -13.10 2.13 -1.72
CA GLN A 226 -12.39 3.37 -1.48
C GLN A 226 -12.03 3.45 0.00
N GLN A 227 -10.74 3.42 0.30
CA GLN A 227 -10.18 3.66 1.62
C GLN A 227 -9.87 5.14 1.80
N ILE A 228 -10.34 5.73 2.90
CA ILE A 228 -10.06 7.12 3.29
C ILE A 228 -9.45 7.11 4.68
N ILE A 229 -8.29 7.77 4.82
CA ILE A 229 -7.61 7.96 6.09
C ILE A 229 -7.79 9.40 6.55
N SER A 230 -8.23 9.57 7.80
CA SER A 230 -8.44 10.87 8.46
C SER A 230 -7.99 10.85 9.92
N ASP A 231 -8.01 11.99 10.58
CA ASP A 231 -7.68 12.15 12.01
C ASP A 231 -6.32 11.55 12.39
N ILE A 232 -5.33 11.68 11.52
CA ILE A 232 -3.99 11.14 11.74
C ILE A 232 -3.37 11.82 12.97
N SER A 233 -2.85 11.02 13.89
CA SER A 233 -2.17 11.47 15.10
C SER A 233 -0.92 10.65 15.37
N LEU A 234 0.14 11.32 15.79
CA LEU A 234 1.42 10.75 16.23
C LEU A 234 1.63 10.92 17.75
N ASN A 235 0.53 11.03 18.47
CA ASN A 235 0.58 11.13 19.93
C ASN A 235 0.76 9.75 20.56
N LYS A 236 1.50 9.72 21.68
CA LYS A 236 1.68 8.49 22.47
C LYS A 236 0.34 7.87 22.86
N LEU A 237 0.21 6.57 22.65
CA LEU A 237 -0.98 5.78 22.92
C LEU A 237 -0.87 5.08 24.30
N PRO A 238 -1.99 4.92 25.04
CA PRO A 238 -2.01 4.12 26.26
C PRO A 238 -1.81 2.63 25.96
N ASP A 239 -1.03 1.91 26.78
CA ASP A 239 -0.75 0.48 26.59
C ASP A 239 -2.00 -0.39 26.55
N LYS A 240 -3.05 0.00 27.27
CA LYS A 240 -4.32 -0.75 27.33
C LYS A 240 -4.98 -0.96 25.98
N ILE A 241 -4.77 -0.04 25.01
CA ILE A 241 -5.39 -0.12 23.67
C ILE A 241 -4.98 -1.41 22.92
N PHE A 242 -3.80 -1.91 23.23
CA PHE A 242 -3.21 -3.10 22.60
C PHE A 242 -3.45 -4.37 23.43
N THR A 243 -4.64 -4.52 24.01
CA THR A 243 -4.99 -5.69 24.83
C THR A 243 -6.37 -6.24 24.46
N LYS A 244 -6.53 -7.56 24.58
CA LYS A 244 -7.85 -8.24 24.44
C LYS A 244 -8.89 -7.64 25.38
N ALA A 245 -8.50 -7.38 26.64
CA ALA A 245 -9.39 -6.77 27.63
C ALA A 245 -9.93 -5.40 27.21
N TYR A 246 -9.14 -4.64 26.46
CA TYR A 246 -9.62 -3.35 25.91
C TYR A 246 -10.70 -3.55 24.86
N LEU A 247 -10.51 -4.45 23.88
CA LEU A 247 -11.52 -4.77 22.87
C LEU A 247 -12.82 -5.28 23.54
N GLU A 248 -12.71 -6.14 24.54
CA GLU A 248 -13.87 -6.63 25.31
C GLU A 248 -14.60 -5.53 26.09
N SER A 249 -13.92 -4.44 26.45
CA SER A 249 -14.46 -3.35 27.27
C SER A 249 -15.19 -2.26 26.49
N ILE A 250 -15.08 -2.25 25.15
CA ILE A 250 -15.64 -1.19 24.31
C ILE A 250 -17.14 -1.35 24.05
N ASN A 251 -17.72 -2.49 24.39
CA ASN A 251 -19.15 -2.84 24.23
C ASN A 251 -19.95 -2.62 25.48
#